data_fad60683ded3d37e7b8ca066ce7cd9f3
#
_entry.id   fad60683ded3d37e7b8ca066ce7cd9f3
#
_cell.length_a   1.000
_cell.length_b   1.000
_cell.length_c   1.000
_cell.angle_alpha   90.00
_cell.angle_beta   90.00
_cell.angle_gamma   90.00
#
_symmetry.space_group_name_H-M   'P 1'
#
loop_
_entity.id
_entity.type
_entity.pdbx_description
1 polymer ?
#
loop_
_entity_poly.entity_id
_entity_poly.type
_entity_poly.pdbx_seq_one_letter_code
_entity_poly.pdbx_strand_id
1 'polypeptide(L)'
;MSAVLPGNVEAKRRILQVIQQLELQNPTPDPFQESRSSNNDTSSSRGDGLNPVAELLGDWELVYANNGTVVTRTGFAQGLVQLAGKLPGFGLTDIVQSLYVDEEHPGCVRSTNQAEFALGPFGSWRVAIRGSWLPAGQQQPSDTVLVVFDEFGVQLTGWLVKLPRQLPEVRIRLPGSASKQQQGRPAALWRTSYLDGAYRVGRGSSGNVFLFRRR
;
A
#
# COMPACT_ATOMS: atom_id res chain seq x y z
N MET A 1 12.64 -12.14 -6.76
CA MET A 1 12.98 -12.55 -5.37
C MET A 1 11.68 -12.64 -4.59
N SER A 2 11.31 -13.80 -4.07
CA SER A 2 10.09 -13.96 -3.29
C SER A 2 10.16 -13.10 -2.03
N ALA A 3 9.09 -12.33 -1.74
CA ALA A 3 8.91 -11.66 -0.46
C ALA A 3 9.06 -12.73 0.63
N VAL A 4 10.11 -12.60 1.43
CA VAL A 4 10.46 -13.61 2.44
C VAL A 4 9.42 -13.52 3.55
N LEU A 5 8.48 -14.45 3.55
CA LEU A 5 7.72 -14.77 4.75
C LEU A 5 8.70 -15.51 5.68
N PRO A 6 9.12 -14.92 6.80
CA PRO A 6 10.17 -15.50 7.60
C PRO A 6 9.66 -16.69 8.40
N GLY A 7 9.99 -17.88 7.96
CA GLY A 7 9.93 -19.08 8.81
C GLY A 7 11.02 -19.10 9.89
N ASN A 8 12.01 -18.21 9.80
CA ASN A 8 13.15 -18.17 10.73
C ASN A 8 13.04 -16.96 11.67
N VAL A 9 12.80 -17.22 12.96
CA VAL A 9 12.66 -16.21 14.02
C VAL A 9 13.89 -15.33 14.12
N GLU A 10 15.08 -15.87 13.94
CA GLU A 10 16.33 -15.13 14.01
C GLU A 10 16.50 -14.15 12.84
N ALA A 11 16.18 -14.58 11.63
CA ALA A 11 16.20 -13.73 10.45
C ALA A 11 15.18 -12.58 10.60
N LYS A 12 13.97 -12.87 11.11
CA LYS A 12 12.96 -11.84 11.42
C LYS A 12 13.48 -10.81 12.40
N ARG A 13 14.12 -11.25 13.49
CA ARG A 13 14.67 -10.36 14.51
C ARG A 13 15.74 -9.45 13.92
N ARG A 14 16.67 -9.99 13.11
CA ARG A 14 17.73 -9.21 12.45
C ARG A 14 17.14 -8.17 11.49
N ILE A 15 16.15 -8.53 10.69
CA ILE A 15 15.49 -7.57 9.78
C ILE A 15 14.85 -6.44 10.57
N LEU A 16 14.12 -6.74 11.65
CA LEU A 16 13.50 -5.72 12.49
C LEU A 16 14.53 -4.81 13.18
N GLN A 17 15.68 -5.34 13.58
CA GLN A 17 16.79 -4.53 14.13
C GLN A 17 17.35 -3.57 13.08
N VAL A 18 17.57 -4.03 11.84
CA VAL A 18 18.01 -3.17 10.73
C VAL A 18 16.98 -2.09 10.44
N ILE A 19 15.68 -2.44 10.39
CA ILE A 19 14.61 -1.46 10.20
C ILE A 19 14.63 -0.39 11.29
N GLN A 20 14.80 -0.77 12.57
CA GLN A 20 14.91 0.18 13.67
C GLN A 20 16.10 1.11 13.51
N GLN A 21 17.25 0.61 13.04
CA GLN A 21 18.43 1.45 12.77
C GLN A 21 18.17 2.45 11.63
N LEU A 22 17.50 2.03 10.57
CA LEU A 22 17.08 2.94 9.50
C LEU A 22 16.16 4.05 10.03
N GLU A 23 15.16 3.69 10.81
CA GLU A 23 14.20 4.65 11.38
C GLU A 23 14.86 5.71 12.27
N LEU A 24 15.92 5.37 13.01
CA LEU A 24 16.70 6.31 13.81
C LEU A 24 17.46 7.33 12.95
N GLN A 25 17.73 7.00 11.69
CA GLN A 25 18.50 7.82 10.75
C GLN A 25 17.61 8.33 9.60
N ASN A 26 16.28 8.38 9.79
CA ASN A 26 15.34 8.78 8.75
C ASN A 26 15.68 10.15 8.17
N PRO A 27 16.08 10.24 6.87
CA PRO A 27 16.40 11.52 6.24
C PRO A 27 15.16 12.35 5.89
N THR A 28 13.97 11.72 5.88
CA THR A 28 12.71 12.36 5.52
C THR A 28 11.67 12.15 6.62
N PRO A 29 11.79 12.84 7.77
CA PRO A 29 10.89 12.66 8.91
C PRO A 29 9.46 13.12 8.61
N ASP A 30 9.30 14.10 7.69
CA ASP A 30 8.01 14.66 7.28
C ASP A 30 7.73 14.36 5.79
N PRO A 31 7.28 13.14 5.45
CA PRO A 31 7.01 12.75 4.06
C PRO A 31 5.79 13.47 3.46
N PHE A 32 4.98 14.13 4.29
CA PHE A 32 3.84 14.95 3.91
C PHE A 32 4.07 16.36 4.42
N GLN A 33 4.75 17.19 3.63
CA GLN A 33 5.00 18.57 4.00
C GLN A 33 3.67 19.33 4.15
N GLU A 34 3.49 20.02 5.26
CA GLU A 34 2.42 21.00 5.36
C GLU A 34 2.65 22.07 4.30
N SER A 35 1.61 22.39 3.52
CA SER A 35 1.65 23.54 2.61
C SER A 35 1.81 24.80 3.47
N ARG A 36 3.04 25.19 3.78
CA ARG A 36 3.33 26.51 4.33
C ARG A 36 3.02 27.51 3.23
N SER A 37 1.80 28.02 3.24
CA SER A 37 1.45 29.22 2.48
C SER A 37 2.36 30.33 2.96
N SER A 38 3.47 30.52 2.26
CA SER A 38 4.29 31.72 2.33
C SER A 38 3.53 32.75 1.54
N ASN A 39 2.60 33.44 2.17
CA ASN A 39 2.24 34.82 1.91
C ASN A 39 0.94 35.20 2.63
N ASN A 40 0.92 36.41 3.20
CA ASN A 40 -0.13 37.08 3.96
C ASN A 40 -1.46 37.32 3.22
N ASP A 41 -1.99 36.36 2.48
CA ASP A 41 -3.31 36.45 1.89
C ASP A 41 -4.35 35.76 2.76
N THR A 42 -5.07 36.57 3.52
CA THR A 42 -6.13 36.26 4.49
C THR A 42 -7.42 35.72 3.87
N SER A 43 -7.40 35.10 2.69
CA SER A 43 -8.65 34.63 2.05
C SER A 43 -8.47 33.42 1.13
N SER A 44 -7.78 32.39 1.54
CA SER A 44 -7.90 31.11 0.83
C SER A 44 -7.98 29.96 1.83
N SER A 45 -9.06 29.22 1.71
CA SER A 45 -9.36 27.97 2.37
C SER A 45 -8.09 27.18 2.60
N ARG A 46 -7.76 26.90 3.87
CA ARG A 46 -6.74 25.93 4.27
C ARG A 46 -6.94 24.69 3.40
N GLY A 47 -5.99 24.42 2.54
CA GLY A 47 -5.99 23.18 1.77
C GLY A 47 -5.84 22.03 2.75
N ASP A 48 -6.94 21.38 3.11
CA ASP A 48 -6.99 20.17 3.96
C ASP A 48 -6.36 18.95 3.26
N GLY A 49 -5.40 19.14 2.34
CA GLY A 49 -4.81 18.09 1.52
C GLY A 49 -3.40 17.71 1.95
N LEU A 50 -2.99 16.49 1.57
CA LEU A 50 -1.62 16.02 1.68
C LEU A 50 -0.74 16.69 0.61
N ASN A 51 0.46 17.09 0.99
CA ASN A 51 1.50 17.52 0.07
C ASN A 51 2.69 16.56 0.18
N PRO A 52 2.68 15.42 -0.55
CA PRO A 52 3.72 14.41 -0.46
C PRO A 52 5.03 14.92 -1.05
N VAL A 53 6.16 14.57 -0.41
CA VAL A 53 7.47 14.75 -1.02
C VAL A 53 7.62 13.87 -2.27
N ALA A 54 8.38 14.32 -3.27
CA ALA A 54 8.56 13.59 -4.53
C ALA A 54 9.12 12.17 -4.30
N GLU A 55 9.98 12.01 -3.30
CA GLU A 55 10.58 10.73 -2.92
C GLU A 55 9.56 9.69 -2.45
N LEU A 56 8.38 10.11 -1.97
CA LEU A 56 7.31 9.19 -1.55
C LEU A 56 6.58 8.59 -2.75
N LEU A 57 6.45 9.36 -3.83
CA LEU A 57 5.69 8.97 -5.01
C LEU A 57 6.44 7.95 -5.87
N GLY A 58 5.71 7.14 -6.62
CA GLY A 58 6.23 6.12 -7.54
C GLY A 58 5.92 4.70 -7.10
N ASP A 59 6.66 3.74 -7.68
CA ASP A 59 6.44 2.31 -7.49
C ASP A 59 7.39 1.74 -6.45
N TRP A 60 6.82 0.98 -5.52
CA TRP A 60 7.50 0.40 -4.39
C TRP A 60 7.26 -1.10 -4.32
N GLU A 61 8.31 -1.88 -4.49
CA GLU A 61 8.29 -3.34 -4.32
C GLU A 61 8.35 -3.70 -2.83
N LEU A 62 7.42 -4.55 -2.36
CA LEU A 62 7.46 -5.05 -1.00
C LEU A 62 8.57 -6.09 -0.84
N VAL A 63 9.55 -5.79 0.00
CA VAL A 63 10.69 -6.67 0.32
C VAL A 63 10.43 -7.51 1.57
N TYR A 64 9.76 -6.92 2.57
CA TYR A 64 9.48 -7.59 3.84
C TYR A 64 8.17 -7.12 4.47
N ALA A 65 7.44 -8.06 5.07
CA ALA A 65 6.30 -7.80 5.94
C ALA A 65 6.34 -8.76 7.14
N ASN A 66 6.22 -8.23 8.36
CA ASN A 66 6.35 -9.05 9.57
C ASN A 66 5.14 -9.96 9.83
N ASN A 67 3.91 -9.57 9.44
CA ASN A 67 2.65 -10.25 9.75
C ASN A 67 1.74 -10.46 8.53
N GLY A 68 2.29 -10.51 7.31
CA GLY A 68 1.52 -10.56 6.06
C GLY A 68 1.07 -9.18 5.59
N THR A 69 0.51 -9.11 4.39
CA THR A 69 0.14 -7.86 3.73
C THR A 69 -1.36 -7.56 3.88
N VAL A 70 -1.76 -6.30 3.58
CA VAL A 70 -3.18 -5.91 3.49
C VAL A 70 -3.92 -6.77 2.46
N VAL A 71 -3.26 -7.13 1.35
CA VAL A 71 -3.80 -8.01 0.31
C VAL A 71 -4.18 -9.39 0.88
N THR A 72 -3.47 -9.88 1.91
CA THR A 72 -3.73 -11.19 2.53
C THR A 72 -4.73 -11.13 3.69
N ARG A 73 -5.11 -9.94 4.16
CA ARG A 73 -5.96 -9.75 5.35
C ARG A 73 -7.34 -9.16 5.09
N THR A 74 -7.60 -8.58 3.93
CA THR A 74 -8.93 -8.08 3.58
C THR A 74 -9.86 -9.24 3.20
N GLY A 75 -11.01 -9.35 3.83
CA GLY A 75 -11.95 -10.48 3.87
C GLY A 75 -12.05 -11.36 2.61
N PHE A 76 -12.25 -10.78 1.41
CA PHE A 76 -12.34 -11.56 0.16
C PHE A 76 -10.97 -12.11 -0.28
N ALA A 77 -9.93 -11.30 -0.20
CA ALA A 77 -8.57 -11.72 -0.51
C ALA A 77 -8.01 -12.71 0.51
N GLN A 78 -8.41 -12.62 1.78
CA GLN A 78 -8.07 -13.60 2.81
C GLN A 78 -8.60 -14.99 2.47
N GLY A 79 -9.84 -15.08 1.97
CA GLY A 79 -10.42 -16.35 1.49
C GLY A 79 -9.65 -16.94 0.31
N LEU A 80 -9.27 -16.10 -0.67
CA LEU A 80 -8.47 -16.53 -1.82
C LEU A 80 -7.06 -16.98 -1.40
N VAL A 81 -6.39 -16.25 -0.51
CA VAL A 81 -5.04 -16.62 -0.03
C VAL A 81 -5.08 -17.87 0.84
N GLN A 82 -6.11 -18.05 1.68
CA GLN A 82 -6.27 -19.29 2.46
C GLN A 82 -6.58 -20.50 1.58
N LEU A 83 -7.40 -20.33 0.55
CA LEU A 83 -7.68 -21.36 -0.43
C LEU A 83 -6.43 -21.72 -1.24
N ALA A 84 -5.72 -20.68 -1.69
CA ALA A 84 -4.50 -20.80 -2.47
C ALA A 84 -3.34 -21.44 -1.69
N GLY A 85 -3.19 -21.10 -0.40
CA GLY A 85 -2.17 -21.71 0.47
C GLY A 85 -2.37 -23.21 0.71
N LYS A 86 -3.52 -23.75 0.34
CA LYS A 86 -3.83 -25.20 0.36
C LYS A 86 -3.61 -25.89 -0.99
N LEU A 87 -3.37 -25.12 -2.07
CA LEU A 87 -3.18 -25.66 -3.41
C LEU A 87 -1.69 -25.80 -3.72
N PRO A 88 -1.24 -26.97 -4.19
CA PRO A 88 0.14 -27.13 -4.65
C PRO A 88 0.40 -26.25 -5.87
N GLY A 89 1.55 -25.53 -5.86
CA GLY A 89 1.94 -24.64 -6.97
C GLY A 89 1.47 -23.19 -6.82
N PHE A 90 0.97 -22.79 -5.63
CA PHE A 90 0.70 -21.40 -5.34
C PHE A 90 2.01 -20.63 -5.05
N GLY A 91 2.25 -19.57 -5.81
CA GLY A 91 3.34 -18.63 -5.59
C GLY A 91 2.82 -17.21 -5.60
N LEU A 92 3.00 -16.46 -4.50
CA LEU A 92 2.76 -15.02 -4.45
C LEU A 92 4.05 -14.33 -4.90
N THR A 93 3.97 -13.56 -5.97
CA THR A 93 5.11 -12.84 -6.53
C THR A 93 4.75 -11.36 -6.72
N ASP A 94 5.77 -10.52 -6.79
CA ASP A 94 5.66 -9.13 -7.22
C ASP A 94 4.57 -8.32 -6.50
N ILE A 95 4.71 -8.15 -5.20
CA ILE A 95 3.84 -7.23 -4.46
C ILE A 95 4.39 -5.82 -4.65
N VAL A 96 3.63 -4.98 -5.34
CA VAL A 96 3.98 -3.59 -5.65
C VAL A 96 2.93 -2.65 -5.11
N GLN A 97 3.38 -1.57 -4.50
CA GLN A 97 2.55 -0.43 -4.15
C GLN A 97 2.95 0.77 -5.01
N SER A 98 2.00 1.30 -5.76
CA SER A 98 2.15 2.55 -6.51
C SER A 98 1.49 3.69 -5.76
N LEU A 99 2.21 4.81 -5.59
CA LEU A 99 1.71 6.03 -4.96
C LEU A 99 1.80 7.18 -5.97
N TYR A 100 0.71 7.92 -6.14
CA TYR A 100 0.63 9.05 -7.07
C TYR A 100 -0.35 10.11 -6.55
N VAL A 101 -0.13 11.35 -6.96
CA VAL A 101 -1.06 12.45 -6.65
C VAL A 101 -2.32 12.28 -7.47
N ASP A 102 -3.48 12.47 -6.85
CA ASP A 102 -4.76 12.46 -7.55
C ASP A 102 -4.94 13.80 -8.28
N GLU A 103 -4.96 13.77 -9.62
CA GLU A 103 -5.12 14.98 -10.44
C GLU A 103 -6.51 15.59 -10.31
N GLU A 104 -7.54 14.76 -10.04
CA GLU A 104 -8.93 15.20 -9.87
C GLU A 104 -9.18 15.77 -8.46
N HIS A 105 -8.40 15.34 -7.46
CA HIS A 105 -8.53 15.75 -6.07
C HIS A 105 -7.18 16.19 -5.52
N PRO A 106 -6.74 17.43 -5.79
CA PRO A 106 -5.49 17.97 -5.28
C PRO A 106 -5.41 17.83 -3.75
N GLY A 107 -4.27 17.37 -3.25
CA GLY A 107 -4.07 17.08 -1.83
C GLY A 107 -4.48 15.67 -1.39
N CYS A 108 -4.87 14.81 -2.32
CA CYS A 108 -5.09 13.39 -2.11
C CYS A 108 -3.98 12.58 -2.78
N VAL A 109 -3.40 11.62 -2.07
CA VAL A 109 -2.50 10.62 -2.64
C VAL A 109 -3.27 9.35 -2.90
N ARG A 110 -3.24 8.88 -4.14
CA ARG A 110 -3.82 7.59 -4.53
C ARG A 110 -2.80 6.50 -4.32
N SER A 111 -3.27 5.34 -3.87
CA SER A 111 -2.45 4.14 -3.74
C SER A 111 -3.07 2.98 -4.49
N THR A 112 -2.24 2.21 -5.18
CA THR A 112 -2.60 0.93 -5.75
C THR A 112 -1.65 -0.13 -5.22
N ASN A 113 -2.18 -1.12 -4.50
CA ASN A 113 -1.42 -2.28 -4.03
C ASN A 113 -1.74 -3.45 -4.95
N GLN A 114 -0.75 -3.95 -5.68
CA GLN A 114 -0.90 -5.07 -6.61
C GLN A 114 -0.11 -6.28 -6.14
N ALA A 115 -0.65 -7.46 -6.37
CA ALA A 115 0.06 -8.71 -6.19
C ALA A 115 -0.25 -9.66 -7.35
N GLU A 116 0.75 -10.38 -7.83
CA GLU A 116 0.57 -11.44 -8.80
C GLU A 116 0.69 -12.80 -8.12
N PHE A 117 -0.12 -13.74 -8.55
CA PHE A 117 -0.06 -15.12 -8.07
C PHE A 117 -0.41 -16.10 -9.19
N ALA A 118 0.23 -17.28 -9.13
CA ALA A 118 -0.06 -18.40 -10.01
C ALA A 118 -0.94 -19.40 -9.26
N LEU A 119 -1.99 -19.89 -9.92
CA LEU A 119 -2.89 -20.94 -9.43
C LEU A 119 -2.69 -22.24 -10.22
N GLY A 120 -1.46 -22.66 -10.45
CA GLY A 120 -1.16 -23.86 -11.19
C GLY A 120 -1.89 -23.93 -12.54
N PRO A 121 -2.78 -24.91 -12.77
CA PRO A 121 -3.49 -25.08 -14.04
C PRO A 121 -4.51 -23.97 -14.32
N PHE A 122 -4.88 -23.16 -13.33
CA PHE A 122 -5.86 -22.07 -13.45
C PHE A 122 -5.23 -20.72 -13.85
N GLY A 123 -3.95 -20.74 -14.24
CA GLY A 123 -3.26 -19.57 -14.77
C GLY A 123 -2.70 -18.61 -13.74
N SER A 124 -2.25 -17.47 -14.23
CA SER A 124 -1.71 -16.38 -13.42
C SER A 124 -2.74 -15.26 -13.28
N TRP A 125 -2.81 -14.71 -12.08
CA TRP A 125 -3.80 -13.71 -11.73
C TRP A 125 -3.13 -12.50 -11.09
N ARG A 126 -3.67 -11.32 -11.33
CA ARG A 126 -3.31 -10.09 -10.64
C ARG A 126 -4.48 -9.64 -9.80
N VAL A 127 -4.22 -9.33 -8.54
CA VAL A 127 -5.15 -8.63 -7.67
C VAL A 127 -4.64 -7.24 -7.37
N ALA A 128 -5.54 -6.27 -7.29
CA ALA A 128 -5.23 -4.90 -6.97
C ALA A 128 -6.21 -4.38 -5.90
N ILE A 129 -5.70 -3.65 -4.92
CA ILE A 129 -6.51 -2.89 -3.97
C ILE A 129 -6.12 -1.44 -4.13
N ARG A 130 -7.12 -0.60 -4.42
CA ARG A 130 -6.94 0.84 -4.62
C ARG A 130 -7.53 1.59 -3.45
N GLY A 131 -6.94 2.73 -3.15
CA GLY A 131 -7.39 3.58 -2.07
C GLY A 131 -6.78 4.96 -2.11
N SER A 132 -7.25 5.78 -1.19
CA SER A 132 -6.79 7.16 -1.01
C SER A 132 -6.09 7.29 0.33
N TRP A 133 -5.01 8.07 0.34
CA TRP A 133 -4.34 8.51 1.54
C TRP A 133 -4.84 9.92 1.86
N LEU A 134 -5.33 10.10 3.07
CA LEU A 134 -5.92 11.34 3.55
C LEU A 134 -5.18 11.81 4.80
N PRO A 135 -5.23 13.12 5.14
CA PRO A 135 -4.71 13.60 6.42
C PRO A 135 -5.32 12.82 7.59
N ALA A 136 -4.49 12.38 8.52
CA ALA A 136 -4.94 11.62 9.69
C ALA A 136 -5.53 12.51 10.81
N GLY A 137 -5.55 13.82 10.61
CA GLY A 137 -6.00 14.82 11.59
C GLY A 137 -4.86 15.39 12.45
N GLN A 138 -5.10 16.54 13.06
CA GLN A 138 -4.09 17.33 13.78
C GLN A 138 -3.46 16.65 15.00
N GLN A 139 -4.08 15.61 15.53
CA GLN A 139 -3.58 14.87 16.69
C GLN A 139 -2.58 13.76 16.33
N GLN A 140 -2.39 13.49 15.04
CA GLN A 140 -1.48 12.48 14.55
C GLN A 140 -0.15 13.10 14.12
N PRO A 141 0.98 12.34 14.23
CA PRO A 141 2.26 12.77 13.69
C PRO A 141 2.19 13.09 12.18
N SER A 142 3.02 14.02 11.71
CA SER A 142 3.11 14.46 10.31
C SER A 142 3.46 13.34 9.31
N ASP A 143 4.07 12.25 9.79
CA ASP A 143 4.40 11.06 9.02
C ASP A 143 3.24 10.04 8.91
N THR A 144 2.05 10.39 9.44
CA THR A 144 0.90 9.49 9.57
C THR A 144 -0.28 9.95 8.71
N VAL A 145 -0.88 9.02 7.99
CA VAL A 145 -2.04 9.24 7.12
C VAL A 145 -3.14 8.23 7.41
N LEU A 146 -4.37 8.59 7.03
CA LEU A 146 -5.50 7.68 6.99
C LEU A 146 -5.59 7.07 5.59
N VAL A 147 -5.45 5.75 5.49
CA VAL A 147 -5.63 5.01 4.23
C VAL A 147 -7.05 4.49 4.16
N VAL A 148 -7.78 4.89 3.13
CA VAL A 148 -9.16 4.47 2.86
C VAL A 148 -9.17 3.66 1.58
N PHE A 149 -9.61 2.40 1.65
CA PHE A 149 -9.73 1.51 0.49
C PHE A 149 -11.09 1.69 -0.18
N ASP A 150 -11.11 1.83 -1.51
CA ASP A 150 -12.31 2.13 -2.28
C ASP A 150 -12.60 1.13 -3.40
N GLU A 151 -11.59 0.41 -3.90
CA GLU A 151 -11.78 -0.50 -5.02
C GLU A 151 -10.91 -1.76 -4.88
N PHE A 152 -11.46 -2.89 -5.28
CA PHE A 152 -10.76 -4.16 -5.44
C PHE A 152 -10.84 -4.60 -6.89
N GLY A 153 -9.72 -5.00 -7.48
CA GLY A 153 -9.61 -5.48 -8.85
C GLY A 153 -9.04 -6.88 -8.94
N VAL A 154 -9.54 -7.67 -9.88
CA VAL A 154 -9.01 -8.99 -10.22
C VAL A 154 -8.86 -9.11 -11.72
N GLN A 155 -7.72 -9.58 -12.19
CA GLN A 155 -7.43 -9.79 -13.60
C GLN A 155 -6.72 -11.14 -13.80
N LEU A 156 -7.17 -11.90 -14.78
CA LEU A 156 -6.43 -13.05 -15.28
C LEU A 156 -5.32 -12.55 -16.21
N THR A 157 -4.05 -12.79 -15.85
CA THR A 157 -2.88 -12.28 -16.58
C THR A 157 -2.19 -13.34 -17.43
N GLY A 158 -2.44 -14.63 -17.17
CA GLY A 158 -1.89 -15.73 -17.94
C GLY A 158 -2.70 -17.01 -17.81
N TRP A 159 -2.72 -17.81 -18.88
CA TRP A 159 -3.35 -19.12 -18.92
C TRP A 159 -2.41 -20.11 -19.62
N LEU A 160 -2.63 -21.41 -19.44
CA LEU A 160 -1.86 -22.48 -20.12
C LEU A 160 -1.94 -22.41 -21.66
N VAL A 161 -3.01 -21.83 -22.19
CA VAL A 161 -3.18 -21.54 -23.63
C VAL A 161 -2.97 -20.05 -23.82
N LYS A 162 -2.13 -19.65 -24.80
CA LYS A 162 -1.92 -18.23 -25.14
C LYS A 162 -3.27 -17.58 -25.46
N LEU A 163 -3.81 -16.83 -24.52
CA LEU A 163 -4.97 -15.99 -24.77
C LEU A 163 -4.57 -14.89 -25.75
N PRO A 164 -5.31 -14.68 -26.85
CA PRO A 164 -4.96 -13.68 -27.85
C PRO A 164 -5.05 -12.23 -27.37
N ARG A 165 -5.66 -11.99 -26.22
CA ARG A 165 -5.78 -10.67 -25.56
C ARG A 165 -5.79 -10.86 -24.04
N GLN A 166 -5.20 -9.91 -23.31
CA GLN A 166 -5.37 -9.81 -21.86
C GLN A 166 -6.86 -9.59 -21.57
N LEU A 167 -7.41 -10.38 -20.66
CA LEU A 167 -8.78 -10.18 -20.22
C LEU A 167 -8.87 -8.87 -19.42
N PRO A 168 -10.00 -8.15 -19.52
CA PRO A 168 -10.19 -6.94 -18.75
C PRO A 168 -10.17 -7.23 -17.26
N GLU A 169 -9.68 -6.25 -16.47
CA GLU A 169 -9.75 -6.29 -15.01
C GLU A 169 -11.22 -6.17 -14.57
N VAL A 170 -11.67 -7.12 -13.74
CA VAL A 170 -12.95 -7.00 -13.05
C VAL A 170 -12.76 -6.16 -11.81
N ARG A 171 -13.45 -5.02 -11.73
CA ARG A 171 -13.35 -4.08 -10.60
C ARG A 171 -14.61 -4.10 -9.77
N ILE A 172 -14.43 -4.18 -8.46
CA ILE A 172 -15.50 -4.18 -7.48
C ILE A 172 -15.27 -3.00 -6.55
N ARG A 173 -16.21 -2.07 -6.51
CA ARG A 173 -16.19 -0.97 -5.54
C ARG A 173 -16.51 -1.51 -4.16
N LEU A 174 -15.70 -1.11 -3.19
CA LEU A 174 -15.92 -1.50 -1.81
C LEU A 174 -17.09 -0.68 -1.21
N PRO A 175 -17.93 -1.29 -0.33
CA PRO A 175 -19.03 -0.58 0.31
C PRO A 175 -18.55 0.69 1.01
N GLY A 176 -19.31 1.79 0.86
CA GLY A 176 -18.97 3.09 1.44
C GLY A 176 -18.16 4.02 0.53
N SER A 177 -17.71 3.57 -0.65
CA SER A 177 -16.92 4.42 -1.58
C SER A 177 -17.74 5.58 -2.19
N ALA A 178 -19.06 5.49 -2.23
CA ALA A 178 -19.93 6.48 -2.88
C ALA A 178 -20.51 7.56 -1.93
N SER A 179 -20.35 7.42 -0.62
CA SER A 179 -20.89 8.40 0.33
C SER A 179 -19.80 9.37 0.80
N LYS A 180 -20.11 10.69 0.81
CA LYS A 180 -19.24 11.74 1.38
C LYS A 180 -19.04 11.58 2.91
N GLN A 181 -19.80 10.72 3.57
CA GLN A 181 -19.65 10.38 4.99
C GLN A 181 -18.65 9.23 5.13
N GLN A 182 -17.51 9.49 5.75
CA GLN A 182 -16.42 8.54 6.00
C GLN A 182 -16.79 7.40 6.98
N GLN A 183 -18.00 7.40 7.54
CA GLN A 183 -18.46 6.40 8.50
C GLN A 183 -18.77 5.07 7.77
N GLY A 184 -17.97 4.04 8.05
CA GLY A 184 -18.18 2.68 7.54
C GLY A 184 -17.20 2.21 6.46
N ARG A 185 -16.24 3.04 6.01
CA ARG A 185 -15.18 2.60 5.12
C ARG A 185 -14.08 1.83 5.88
N PRO A 186 -13.54 0.75 5.31
CA PRO A 186 -12.35 0.13 5.87
C PRO A 186 -11.18 1.11 5.78
N ALA A 187 -10.88 1.77 6.88
CA ALA A 187 -9.82 2.75 7.01
C ALA A 187 -8.75 2.25 7.98
N ALA A 188 -7.50 2.54 7.69
CA ALA A 188 -6.38 2.16 8.53
C ALA A 188 -5.38 3.31 8.65
N LEU A 189 -4.86 3.54 9.86
CA LEU A 189 -3.74 4.45 10.05
C LEU A 189 -2.47 3.80 9.48
N TRP A 190 -1.73 4.62 8.75
CA TRP A 190 -0.45 4.25 8.16
C TRP A 190 0.59 5.32 8.48
N ARG A 191 1.72 4.89 9.01
CA ARG A 191 2.85 5.73 9.31
C ARG A 191 4.01 5.39 8.38
N THR A 192 4.58 6.40 7.71
CA THR A 192 5.83 6.26 6.94
C THR A 192 6.99 6.62 7.85
N SER A 193 7.56 5.63 8.55
CA SER A 193 8.56 5.84 9.59
C SER A 193 9.99 5.98 9.08
N TYR A 194 10.25 5.65 7.81
CA TYR A 194 11.51 5.86 7.11
C TYR A 194 11.24 6.07 5.61
N LEU A 195 11.94 7.02 5.01
CA LEU A 195 11.89 7.26 3.59
C LEU A 195 13.22 7.83 3.10
N ASP A 196 13.82 7.17 2.09
CA ASP A 196 14.91 7.70 1.27
C ASP A 196 14.66 7.42 -0.21
N GLY A 197 15.64 7.72 -1.08
CA GLY A 197 15.53 7.50 -2.51
C GLY A 197 15.42 6.03 -2.94
N ALA A 198 15.74 5.06 -2.09
CA ALA A 198 15.80 3.64 -2.40
C ALA A 198 14.84 2.78 -1.55
N TYR A 199 14.62 3.14 -0.30
CA TYR A 199 13.84 2.35 0.65
C TYR A 199 12.79 3.17 1.39
N ARG A 200 11.71 2.50 1.78
CA ARG A 200 10.65 3.06 2.61
C ARG A 200 10.18 2.04 3.63
N VAL A 201 10.01 2.47 4.87
CA VAL A 201 9.38 1.67 5.94
C VAL A 201 7.99 2.23 6.24
N GLY A 202 7.00 1.35 6.21
CA GLY A 202 5.64 1.65 6.61
C GLY A 202 5.22 0.87 7.85
N ARG A 203 4.44 1.51 8.72
CA ARG A 203 3.85 0.89 9.92
C ARG A 203 2.34 1.04 9.91
N GLY A 204 1.64 -0.07 10.02
CA GLY A 204 0.19 -0.10 10.18
C GLY A 204 -0.23 -0.07 11.64
N SER A 205 -1.46 0.37 11.92
CA SER A 205 -2.04 0.50 13.26
C SER A 205 -2.04 -0.80 14.09
N SER A 206 -2.00 -1.96 13.45
CA SER A 206 -1.96 -3.28 14.12
C SER A 206 -0.53 -3.78 14.41
N GLY A 207 0.48 -2.91 14.42
CA GLY A 207 1.88 -3.28 14.65
C GLY A 207 2.55 -3.98 13.46
N ASN A 208 1.93 -3.93 12.29
CA ASN A 208 2.54 -4.43 11.06
C ASN A 208 3.66 -3.52 10.61
N VAL A 209 4.77 -4.11 10.17
CA VAL A 209 5.93 -3.43 9.61
C VAL A 209 6.16 -3.92 8.21
N PHE A 210 6.35 -2.98 7.29
CA PHE A 210 6.56 -3.22 5.88
C PHE A 210 7.83 -2.52 5.43
N LEU A 211 8.71 -3.24 4.74
CA LEU A 211 9.88 -2.65 4.08
C LEU A 211 9.66 -2.73 2.58
N PHE A 212 9.79 -1.61 1.92
CA PHE A 212 9.70 -1.47 0.48
C PHE A 212 11.03 -1.01 -0.10
N ARG A 213 11.25 -1.39 -1.34
CA ARG A 213 12.34 -0.91 -2.19
C ARG A 213 11.75 -0.18 -3.40
N ARG A 214 12.35 0.91 -3.82
CA ARG A 214 11.98 1.62 -5.04
C ARG A 214 12.19 0.72 -6.25
N ARG A 215 11.26 0.74 -7.18
CA ARG A 215 11.32 -0.07 -8.40
C ARG A 215 11.93 0.69 -9.57
#